data_d191b88dd4e5467c387bdaec803d6037
#
_entry.id   d191b88dd4e5467c387bdaec803d6037
#
_cell.length_a   1.000
_cell.length_b   1.000
_cell.length_c   1.000
_cell.angle_alpha   90.00
_cell.angle_beta   90.00
_cell.angle_gamma   90.00
#
_symmetry.space_group_name_H-M   'P 1'
#
loop_
_entity.id
_entity.type
_entity.pdbx_description
1 polymer ?
#
loop_
_entity_poly.entity_id
_entity_poly.type
_entity_poly.pdbx_seq_one_letter_code
_entity_poly.pdbx_strand_id
1 'polypeptide(L)'
;MDIVKEYDQWLGRLACPEDNERLCQILRDVDMQSDLHVTEWRDPDFFAIHQLHLGEPCTLVVEDKTGNYTDSERIVCFCTAIIRDGWIDGTLRRTAYVCDLRMVKGYRRSRILPKACRDFFEYLEREKGVEAFYSASLTDNKGAVAARRFSGGHVMSEFSMCNIQLIGRVKAPINNV
;
A
#
# COMPACT_ATOMS: atom_id res chain seq x y z
N MET A 1 -16.34 11.54 3.15
CA MET A 1 -14.90 11.34 3.43
C MET A 1 -14.79 10.65 4.77
N ASP A 2 -14.28 9.41 4.79
CA ASP A 2 -14.22 8.61 6.00
C ASP A 2 -12.91 8.89 6.74
N ILE A 3 -13.04 9.53 7.91
CA ILE A 3 -11.90 9.84 8.76
C ILE A 3 -11.53 8.58 9.56
N VAL A 4 -10.30 8.14 9.41
CA VAL A 4 -9.72 7.03 10.19
C VAL A 4 -9.27 7.54 11.55
N LYS A 5 -8.51 8.65 11.56
CA LYS A 5 -8.05 9.29 12.78
C LYS A 5 -7.61 10.74 12.53
N GLU A 6 -7.93 11.60 13.46
CA GLU A 6 -7.46 13.00 13.45
C GLU A 6 -6.50 13.25 14.61
N TYR A 7 -5.43 13.98 14.31
CA TYR A 7 -4.43 14.49 15.24
C TYR A 7 -4.23 16.00 15.03
N ASP A 8 -3.57 16.65 15.94
CA ASP A 8 -3.33 18.12 15.86
C ASP A 8 -2.67 18.50 14.54
N GLN A 9 -1.64 17.74 14.14
CA GLN A 9 -0.82 18.01 12.95
C GLN A 9 -1.15 17.14 11.73
N TRP A 10 -1.93 16.07 11.89
CA TRP A 10 -2.14 15.05 10.87
C TRP A 10 -3.61 14.65 10.79
N LEU A 11 -4.03 14.34 9.57
CA LEU A 11 -5.34 13.73 9.32
C LEU A 11 -5.13 12.43 8.56
N GLY A 12 -5.54 11.31 9.15
CA GLY A 12 -5.67 10.03 8.48
C GLY A 12 -7.10 9.81 8.01
N ARG A 13 -7.30 9.64 6.71
CA ARG A 13 -8.60 9.39 6.10
C ARG A 13 -8.52 8.37 4.99
N LEU A 14 -9.65 7.85 4.56
CA LEU A 14 -9.69 7.05 3.34
C LEU A 14 -9.48 7.94 2.11
N ALA A 15 -8.79 7.37 1.12
CA ALA A 15 -8.59 8.02 -0.17
C ALA A 15 -9.91 8.15 -0.94
N CYS A 16 -10.00 9.21 -1.72
CA CYS A 16 -11.11 9.45 -2.64
C CYS A 16 -10.57 9.65 -4.08
N PRO A 17 -11.42 9.65 -5.10
CA PRO A 17 -10.98 9.80 -6.50
C PRO A 17 -10.15 11.06 -6.76
N GLU A 18 -10.40 12.13 -6.02
CA GLU A 18 -9.70 13.41 -6.11
C GLU A 18 -8.22 13.32 -5.71
N ASP A 19 -7.84 12.30 -4.94
CA ASP A 19 -6.46 12.06 -4.52
C ASP A 19 -5.60 11.41 -5.62
N ASN A 20 -6.23 10.96 -6.69
CA ASN A 20 -5.61 10.17 -7.76
C ASN A 20 -4.28 10.73 -8.25
N GLU A 21 -4.27 11.99 -8.65
CA GLU A 21 -3.08 12.63 -9.22
C GLU A 21 -1.92 12.65 -8.22
N ARG A 22 -2.21 12.99 -6.96
CA ARG A 22 -1.21 13.03 -5.90
C ARG A 22 -0.65 11.66 -5.56
N LEU A 23 -1.48 10.63 -5.52
CA LEU A 23 -1.05 9.26 -5.27
C LEU A 23 -0.15 8.74 -6.39
N CYS A 24 -0.50 9.00 -7.66
CA CYS A 24 0.37 8.70 -8.80
C CYS A 24 1.71 9.44 -8.70
N GLN A 25 1.70 10.73 -8.34
CA GLN A 25 2.92 11.51 -8.16
C GLN A 25 3.82 10.92 -7.07
N ILE A 26 3.27 10.58 -5.89
CA ILE A 26 4.06 9.97 -4.80
C ILE A 26 4.67 8.63 -5.25
N LEU A 27 3.97 7.81 -6.03
CA LEU A 27 4.52 6.57 -6.57
C LEU A 27 5.73 6.81 -7.48
N ARG A 28 5.68 7.84 -8.34
CA ARG A 28 6.80 8.21 -9.21
C ARG A 28 8.00 8.74 -8.44
N ASP A 29 7.76 9.56 -7.41
CA ASP A 29 8.79 10.32 -6.70
C ASP A 29 9.46 9.54 -5.56
N VAL A 30 8.83 8.45 -5.12
CA VAL A 30 9.28 7.68 -3.95
C VAL A 30 9.68 6.27 -4.33
N ASP A 31 10.98 6.06 -4.53
CA ASP A 31 11.55 4.73 -4.76
C ASP A 31 11.41 3.80 -3.55
N MET A 32 11.29 2.52 -3.83
CA MET A 32 11.47 1.49 -2.81
C MET A 32 12.92 1.49 -2.32
N GLN A 33 13.09 1.34 -1.00
CA GLN A 33 14.44 1.25 -0.39
C GLN A 33 14.95 -0.19 -0.43
N SER A 34 15.23 -0.70 -1.62
CA SER A 34 15.78 -2.04 -1.86
C SER A 34 16.87 -1.96 -2.92
N ASP A 35 17.69 -3.00 -3.03
CA ASP A 35 18.72 -3.12 -4.06
C ASP A 35 18.10 -3.29 -5.46
N LEU A 36 16.88 -3.79 -5.53
CA LEU A 36 16.11 -3.87 -6.75
C LEU A 36 15.31 -2.57 -6.93
N HIS A 37 15.63 -1.79 -7.96
CA HIS A 37 14.84 -0.63 -8.36
C HIS A 37 13.55 -1.10 -9.03
N VAL A 38 12.46 -1.03 -8.29
CA VAL A 38 11.11 -1.28 -8.82
C VAL A 38 10.40 0.05 -8.96
N THR A 39 10.12 0.44 -10.20
CA THR A 39 9.30 1.60 -10.51
C THR A 39 7.89 1.12 -10.81
N GLU A 40 6.93 1.65 -10.10
CA GLU A 40 5.52 1.44 -10.35
C GLU A 40 4.95 2.64 -11.08
N TRP A 41 4.35 2.40 -12.24
CA TRP A 41 3.70 3.42 -13.05
C TRP A 41 2.21 3.14 -13.11
N ARG A 42 1.40 4.03 -12.54
CA ARG A 42 -0.06 3.87 -12.45
C ARG A 42 -0.83 5.00 -13.11
N ASP A 43 -0.16 5.89 -13.86
CA ASP A 43 -0.87 6.91 -14.61
C ASP A 43 -1.75 6.30 -15.72
N PRO A 44 -2.92 6.86 -15.98
CA PRO A 44 -3.50 8.03 -15.31
C PRO A 44 -4.34 7.71 -14.07
N ASP A 45 -4.47 6.44 -13.65
CA ASP A 45 -5.40 6.03 -12.61
C ASP A 45 -4.72 5.13 -11.57
N PHE A 46 -4.43 5.71 -10.40
CA PHE A 46 -3.88 5.02 -9.25
C PHE A 46 -4.73 3.81 -8.81
N PHE A 47 -6.04 3.96 -8.90
CA PHE A 47 -6.99 2.96 -8.38
C PHE A 47 -7.25 1.81 -9.36
N ALA A 48 -6.88 1.95 -10.64
CA ALA A 48 -7.17 0.95 -11.67
C ALA A 48 -6.59 -0.44 -11.33
N ILE A 49 -5.38 -0.50 -10.78
CA ILE A 49 -4.76 -1.77 -10.41
C ILE A 49 -5.53 -2.51 -9.31
N HIS A 50 -6.22 -1.77 -8.45
CA HIS A 50 -6.99 -2.36 -7.35
C HIS A 50 -8.17 -3.18 -7.88
N GLN A 51 -8.68 -2.87 -9.08
CA GLN A 51 -9.73 -3.65 -9.74
C GLN A 51 -9.26 -5.04 -10.16
N LEU A 52 -7.94 -5.25 -10.31
CA LEU A 52 -7.35 -6.55 -10.63
C LEU A 52 -7.25 -7.45 -9.40
N HIS A 53 -7.31 -6.89 -8.22
CA HIS A 53 -7.32 -7.65 -6.98
C HIS A 53 -8.74 -8.16 -6.69
N LEU A 54 -8.87 -9.44 -6.39
CA LEU A 54 -10.12 -10.01 -5.90
C LEU A 54 -10.32 -9.58 -4.44
N GLY A 55 -11.03 -8.48 -4.22
CA GLY A 55 -11.28 -7.95 -2.88
C GLY A 55 -11.77 -6.50 -2.89
N GLU A 56 -12.04 -5.98 -1.70
CA GLU A 56 -12.45 -4.60 -1.46
C GLU A 56 -11.20 -3.74 -1.18
N PRO A 57 -10.81 -2.81 -2.06
CA PRO A 57 -9.67 -1.95 -1.80
C PRO A 57 -10.02 -0.87 -0.78
N CYS A 58 -9.11 -0.62 0.13
CA CYS A 58 -9.21 0.42 1.13
C CYS A 58 -7.85 1.11 1.25
N THR A 59 -7.75 2.37 0.86
CA THR A 59 -6.49 3.13 0.88
C THR A 59 -6.56 4.22 1.93
N LEU A 60 -5.66 4.14 2.93
CA LEU A 60 -5.38 5.23 3.86
C LEU A 60 -4.52 6.28 3.17
N VAL A 61 -4.87 7.54 3.32
CA VAL A 61 -3.99 8.70 3.09
C VAL A 61 -3.78 9.46 4.39
N VAL A 62 -2.59 10.03 4.54
CA VAL A 62 -2.26 10.90 5.68
C VAL A 62 -1.87 12.27 5.17
N GLU A 63 -2.59 13.27 5.66
CA GLU A 63 -2.39 14.67 5.32
C GLU A 63 -1.62 15.39 6.43
N ASP A 64 -0.69 16.25 6.03
CA ASP A 64 -0.06 17.24 6.92
C ASP A 64 -0.93 18.48 7.00
N LYS A 65 -1.38 18.82 8.20
CA LYS A 65 -2.20 20.00 8.49
C LYS A 65 -1.38 21.25 8.79
N THR A 66 -0.06 21.13 8.94
CA THR A 66 0.81 22.21 9.46
C THR A 66 1.47 23.04 8.37
N GLY A 67 1.59 22.52 7.15
CA GLY A 67 2.27 23.18 6.05
C GLY A 67 1.35 24.10 5.25
N ASN A 68 1.96 25.10 4.58
CA ASN A 68 1.31 25.92 3.55
C ASN A 68 1.32 25.17 2.21
N TYR A 69 0.64 24.03 2.16
CA TYR A 69 0.53 23.20 0.96
C TYR A 69 -0.73 23.57 0.18
N THR A 70 -0.70 23.37 -1.13
CA THR A 70 -1.94 23.21 -1.91
C THR A 70 -2.68 21.97 -1.40
N ASP A 71 -4.00 21.91 -1.55
CA ASP A 71 -4.79 20.81 -0.99
C ASP A 71 -4.29 19.43 -1.46
N SER A 72 -3.83 19.31 -2.70
CA SER A 72 -3.25 18.07 -3.23
C SER A 72 -1.89 17.71 -2.62
N GLU A 73 -1.05 18.69 -2.27
CA GLU A 73 0.28 18.44 -1.72
C GLU A 73 0.30 17.99 -0.25
N ARG A 74 -0.82 18.15 0.46
CA ARG A 74 -0.93 17.77 1.88
C ARG A 74 -0.74 16.29 2.12
N ILE A 75 -1.05 15.42 1.16
CA ILE A 75 -0.86 13.97 1.31
C ILE A 75 0.63 13.67 1.33
N VAL A 76 1.10 13.14 2.46
CA VAL A 76 2.52 12.85 2.73
C VAL A 76 2.84 11.37 2.84
N CYS A 77 1.84 10.55 3.07
CA CYS A 77 1.98 9.09 2.97
C CYS A 77 0.64 8.42 2.69
N PHE A 78 0.72 7.18 2.20
CA PHE A 78 -0.44 6.33 2.00
C PHE A 78 -0.09 4.84 2.18
N CYS A 79 -1.13 4.04 2.39
CA CYS A 79 -1.07 2.59 2.51
C CYS A 79 -2.37 1.99 2.00
N THR A 80 -2.30 0.93 1.21
CA THR A 80 -3.49 0.24 0.70
C THR A 80 -3.65 -1.12 1.39
N ALA A 81 -4.88 -1.48 1.70
CA ALA A 81 -5.30 -2.80 2.12
C ALA A 81 -6.34 -3.34 1.14
N ILE A 82 -6.17 -4.56 0.67
CA ILE A 82 -7.16 -5.28 -0.15
C ILE A 82 -7.83 -6.32 0.75
N ILE A 83 -9.09 -6.09 1.06
CA ILE A 83 -9.86 -6.90 2.00
C ILE A 83 -10.55 -8.03 1.23
N ARG A 84 -10.36 -9.25 1.69
CA ARG A 84 -10.98 -10.45 1.10
C ARG A 84 -11.04 -11.58 2.10
N ASP A 85 -11.88 -12.57 1.82
CA ASP A 85 -11.87 -13.80 2.58
C ASP A 85 -10.67 -14.66 2.17
N GLY A 86 -10.04 -15.29 3.16
CA GLY A 86 -8.86 -16.13 3.00
C GLY A 86 -8.83 -17.26 4.02
N TRP A 87 -8.21 -18.38 3.66
CA TRP A 87 -8.06 -19.52 4.54
C TRP A 87 -6.82 -19.36 5.42
N ILE A 88 -7.00 -19.36 6.74
CA ILE A 88 -5.92 -19.34 7.75
C ILE A 88 -6.16 -20.51 8.69
N ASP A 89 -5.18 -21.41 8.77
CA ASP A 89 -5.26 -22.62 9.62
C ASP A 89 -6.54 -23.40 9.43
N GLY A 90 -6.96 -23.59 8.16
CA GLY A 90 -8.17 -24.34 7.82
C GLY A 90 -9.50 -23.62 8.12
N THR A 91 -9.47 -22.36 8.53
CA THR A 91 -10.65 -21.54 8.80
C THR A 91 -10.75 -20.38 7.83
N LEU A 92 -11.94 -20.15 7.26
CA LEU A 92 -12.20 -18.98 6.43
C LEU A 92 -12.30 -17.75 7.31
N ARG A 93 -11.46 -16.76 7.05
CA ARG A 93 -11.38 -15.50 7.79
C ARG A 93 -11.38 -14.32 6.86
N ARG A 94 -11.87 -13.18 7.35
CA ARG A 94 -11.73 -11.91 6.65
C ARG A 94 -10.32 -11.39 6.82
N THR A 95 -9.60 -11.27 5.72
CA THR A 95 -8.18 -10.92 5.72
C THR A 95 -7.92 -9.65 4.94
N ALA A 96 -6.80 -8.98 5.19
CA ALA A 96 -6.34 -7.83 4.41
C ALA A 96 -4.91 -8.03 3.90
N TYR A 97 -4.73 -7.94 2.60
CA TYR A 97 -3.41 -7.81 1.96
C TYR A 97 -2.96 -6.36 2.01
N VAL A 98 -1.91 -6.08 2.76
CA VAL A 98 -1.36 -4.74 2.93
C VAL A 98 -0.27 -4.49 1.91
N CYS A 99 -0.43 -3.45 1.10
CA CYS A 99 0.46 -3.08 0.01
C CYS A 99 0.60 -1.56 -0.12
N ASP A 100 1.34 -1.11 -1.11
CA ASP A 100 1.47 0.30 -1.51
C ASP A 100 1.90 1.26 -0.39
N LEU A 101 2.68 0.79 0.56
CA LEU A 101 3.16 1.67 1.62
C LEU A 101 4.20 2.66 1.06
N ARG A 102 3.85 3.94 1.00
CA ARG A 102 4.72 5.02 0.53
C ARG A 102 4.68 6.21 1.49
N MET A 103 5.84 6.86 1.63
CA MET A 103 5.99 8.08 2.42
C MET A 103 6.96 9.04 1.74
N VAL A 104 6.57 10.29 1.58
CA VAL A 104 7.39 11.37 1.04
C VAL A 104 8.68 11.51 1.85
N LYS A 105 9.81 11.73 1.17
CA LYS A 105 11.16 11.69 1.77
C LYS A 105 11.31 12.57 3.01
N GLY A 106 10.74 13.77 3.01
CA GLY A 106 10.82 14.73 4.13
C GLY A 106 10.20 14.21 5.45
N TYR A 107 9.31 13.23 5.38
CA TYR A 107 8.55 12.71 6.52
C TYR A 107 9.07 11.38 7.07
N ARG A 108 10.09 10.77 6.46
CA ARG A 108 10.59 9.44 6.83
C ARG A 108 11.08 9.30 8.27
N ARG A 109 11.47 10.40 8.90
CA ARG A 109 11.90 10.42 10.31
C ARG A 109 10.77 10.70 11.28
N SER A 110 9.59 11.07 10.79
CA SER A 110 8.42 11.27 11.62
C SER A 110 7.89 9.91 12.11
N ARG A 111 7.28 9.88 13.29
CA ARG A 111 6.62 8.68 13.81
C ARG A 111 5.18 8.54 13.29
N ILE A 112 4.80 9.34 12.31
CA ILE A 112 3.42 9.39 11.82
C ILE A 112 3.01 8.08 11.15
N LEU A 113 3.86 7.51 10.28
CA LEU A 113 3.50 6.33 9.52
C LEU A 113 3.22 5.11 10.40
N PRO A 114 4.08 4.71 11.37
CA PRO A 114 3.75 3.61 12.27
C PRO A 114 2.45 3.82 13.04
N LYS A 115 2.19 5.07 13.45
CA LYS A 115 0.99 5.43 14.18
C LYS A 115 -0.25 5.38 13.29
N ALA A 116 -0.18 5.98 12.11
CA ALA A 116 -1.26 5.98 11.14
C ALA A 116 -1.60 4.55 10.64
N CYS A 117 -0.59 3.70 10.43
CA CYS A 117 -0.83 2.30 10.07
C CYS A 117 -1.54 1.53 11.18
N ARG A 118 -1.18 1.74 12.44
CA ARG A 118 -1.86 1.11 13.57
C ARG A 118 -3.33 1.52 13.62
N ASP A 119 -3.60 2.83 13.57
CA ASP A 119 -4.98 3.33 13.61
C ASP A 119 -5.78 2.83 12.39
N PHE A 120 -5.13 2.67 11.24
CA PHE A 120 -5.75 2.10 10.05
C PHE A 120 -6.09 0.62 10.24
N PHE A 121 -5.21 -0.17 10.82
CA PHE A 121 -5.50 -1.58 11.11
C PHE A 121 -6.64 -1.71 12.14
N GLU A 122 -6.62 -0.92 13.21
CA GLU A 122 -7.72 -0.85 14.18
C GLU A 122 -9.05 -0.45 13.50
N TYR A 123 -9.01 0.49 12.54
CA TYR A 123 -10.17 0.86 11.73
C TYR A 123 -10.68 -0.34 10.92
N LEU A 124 -9.78 -1.06 10.22
CA LEU A 124 -10.14 -2.21 9.39
C LEU A 124 -10.69 -3.38 10.22
N GLU A 125 -10.13 -3.62 11.40
CA GLU A 125 -10.66 -4.61 12.34
C GLU A 125 -12.08 -4.26 12.78
N ARG A 126 -12.29 -3.04 13.22
CA ARG A 126 -13.56 -2.59 13.78
C ARG A 126 -14.65 -2.40 12.73
N GLU A 127 -14.34 -1.71 11.61
CA GLU A 127 -15.33 -1.29 10.62
C GLU A 127 -15.51 -2.28 9.47
N LYS A 128 -14.48 -3.07 9.18
CA LYS A 128 -14.46 -4.02 8.07
C LYS A 128 -14.41 -5.49 8.50
N GLY A 129 -14.27 -5.75 9.80
CA GLY A 129 -14.22 -7.09 10.35
C GLY A 129 -12.96 -7.87 9.96
N VAL A 130 -11.85 -7.18 9.66
CA VAL A 130 -10.60 -7.85 9.31
C VAL A 130 -10.03 -8.55 10.53
N GLU A 131 -9.70 -9.83 10.40
CA GLU A 131 -9.17 -10.67 11.47
C GLU A 131 -7.66 -10.92 11.33
N ALA A 132 -7.11 -10.78 10.12
CA ALA A 132 -5.70 -11.00 9.89
C ALA A 132 -5.15 -10.12 8.76
N PHE A 133 -3.90 -9.70 8.92
CA PHE A 133 -3.17 -8.88 7.96
C PHE A 133 -1.97 -9.65 7.42
N TYR A 134 -1.69 -9.50 6.13
CA TYR A 134 -0.50 -10.06 5.52
C TYR A 134 0.03 -9.14 4.41
N SER A 135 1.31 -9.24 4.12
CA SER A 135 1.97 -8.46 3.06
C SER A 135 3.11 -9.27 2.43
N ALA A 136 3.50 -8.90 1.23
CA ALA A 136 4.72 -9.39 0.59
C ALA A 136 5.70 -8.22 0.44
N SER A 137 6.97 -8.47 0.70
CA SER A 137 8.01 -7.46 0.55
C SER A 137 9.34 -8.09 0.17
N LEU A 138 10.21 -7.32 -0.49
CA LEU A 138 11.59 -7.73 -0.69
C LEU A 138 12.31 -7.78 0.66
N THR A 139 13.19 -8.76 0.84
CA THR A 139 13.90 -9.01 2.12
C THR A 139 14.86 -7.88 2.47
N ASP A 140 15.40 -7.18 1.48
CA ASP A 140 16.29 -6.02 1.60
C ASP A 140 15.57 -4.67 1.69
N ASN A 141 14.22 -4.64 1.57
CA ASN A 141 13.44 -3.41 1.71
C ASN A 141 13.39 -2.94 3.15
N LYS A 142 14.27 -1.98 3.49
CA LYS A 142 14.42 -1.42 4.86
C LYS A 142 13.12 -0.83 5.40
N GLY A 143 12.31 -0.21 4.55
CA GLY A 143 11.01 0.35 4.92
C GLY A 143 10.02 -0.73 5.34
N ALA A 144 9.92 -1.81 4.56
CA ALA A 144 9.05 -2.95 4.87
C ALA A 144 9.50 -3.70 6.13
N VAL A 145 10.82 -3.89 6.30
CA VAL A 145 11.38 -4.50 7.53
C VAL A 145 11.04 -3.65 8.76
N ALA A 146 11.14 -2.32 8.67
CA ALA A 146 10.75 -1.43 9.76
C ALA A 146 9.24 -1.50 10.03
N ALA A 147 8.39 -1.43 9.01
CA ALA A 147 6.94 -1.54 9.14
C ALA A 147 6.53 -2.85 9.83
N ARG A 148 7.12 -3.99 9.43
CA ARG A 148 6.89 -5.29 10.08
C ARG A 148 7.22 -5.27 11.57
N ARG A 149 8.36 -4.69 11.96
CA ARG A 149 8.77 -4.59 13.38
C ARG A 149 7.77 -3.78 14.21
N PHE A 150 7.21 -2.71 13.62
CA PHE A 150 6.21 -1.87 14.30
C PHE A 150 4.86 -2.56 14.45
N SER A 151 4.46 -3.38 13.47
CA SER A 151 3.18 -4.10 13.51
C SER A 151 3.23 -5.41 14.29
N GLY A 152 4.40 -5.83 14.79
CA GLY A 152 4.57 -7.15 15.43
C GLY A 152 4.47 -8.32 14.44
N GLY A 153 4.60 -8.05 13.15
CA GLY A 153 4.46 -9.06 12.10
C GLY A 153 5.60 -10.08 12.08
N HIS A 154 5.29 -11.31 11.69
CA HIS A 154 6.23 -12.42 11.55
C HIS A 154 6.43 -12.77 10.08
N VAL A 155 7.60 -13.30 9.72
CA VAL A 155 7.84 -13.89 8.40
C VAL A 155 7.20 -15.27 8.39
N MET A 156 6.20 -15.47 7.53
CA MET A 156 5.54 -16.78 7.37
C MET A 156 6.30 -17.68 6.39
N SER A 157 6.80 -17.10 5.29
CA SER A 157 7.59 -17.83 4.29
C SER A 157 8.48 -16.88 3.52
N GLU A 158 9.58 -17.42 2.98
CA GLU A 158 10.45 -16.75 2.03
C GLU A 158 10.39 -17.49 0.69
N PHE A 159 10.37 -16.74 -0.40
CA PHE A 159 10.40 -17.28 -1.75
C PHE A 159 11.35 -16.45 -2.62
N SER A 160 11.93 -17.10 -3.62
CA SER A 160 12.81 -16.45 -4.59
C SER A 160 12.03 -16.13 -5.86
N MET A 161 12.17 -14.91 -6.37
CA MET A 161 11.72 -14.54 -7.71
C MET A 161 12.84 -14.85 -8.72
N CYS A 162 12.53 -15.67 -9.72
CA CYS A 162 13.42 -15.92 -10.84
C CYS A 162 12.92 -15.17 -12.07
N ASN A 163 13.76 -14.33 -12.66
CA ASN A 163 13.48 -13.74 -13.96
C ASN A 163 13.95 -14.73 -15.04
N ILE A 164 13.02 -15.21 -15.85
CA ILE A 164 13.32 -16.04 -17.01
C ILE A 164 13.35 -15.14 -18.23
N GLN A 165 14.53 -14.93 -18.81
CA GLN A 165 14.65 -14.22 -20.07
C GLN A 165 14.32 -15.18 -21.21
N LEU A 166 13.23 -14.95 -21.91
CA LEU A 166 12.89 -15.69 -23.11
C LEU A 166 13.76 -15.18 -24.26
N ILE A 167 14.71 -16.01 -24.70
CA ILE A 167 15.54 -15.75 -25.88
C ILE A 167 14.81 -16.33 -27.09
N GLY A 168 14.21 -15.45 -27.91
CA GLY A 168 13.51 -15.85 -29.13
C GLY A 168 12.30 -14.93 -29.44
N ARG A 169 11.81 -15.00 -30.67
CA ARG A 169 10.58 -14.30 -31.06
C ARG A 169 9.38 -15.10 -30.54
N VAL A 170 8.70 -14.56 -29.56
CA VAL A 170 7.36 -15.04 -29.19
C VAL A 170 6.44 -14.66 -30.35
N LYS A 171 5.99 -15.64 -31.15
CA LYS A 171 4.90 -15.41 -32.12
C LYS A 171 3.64 -15.16 -31.29
N ALA A 172 3.08 -13.98 -31.44
CA ALA A 172 1.76 -13.72 -30.89
C ALA A 172 0.77 -14.77 -31.42
N PRO A 173 -0.12 -15.31 -30.59
CA PRO A 173 -1.18 -16.18 -31.10
C PRO A 173 -1.98 -15.43 -32.13
N ILE A 174 -2.10 -15.98 -33.34
CA ILE A 174 -2.97 -15.45 -34.37
C ILE A 174 -4.39 -15.76 -33.89
N ASN A 175 -5.08 -14.75 -33.36
CA ASN A 175 -6.50 -14.86 -33.11
C ASN A 175 -7.18 -14.91 -34.49
N ASN A 176 -7.49 -16.09 -34.95
CA ASN A 176 -8.45 -16.27 -36.02
C ASN A 176 -9.84 -15.95 -35.43
N VAL A 177 -10.36 -14.79 -35.81
CA VAL A 177 -11.76 -14.41 -35.64
C VAL A 177 -12.57 -15.11 -36.73
#